data_cd3ae3c2e2b1fa748c257c6f9c6ace65
#
_entry.id   cd3ae3c2e2b1fa748c257c6f9c6ace65
#
_cell.length_a   1.000
_cell.length_b   1.000
_cell.length_c   1.000
_cell.angle_alpha   90.00
_cell.angle_beta   90.00
_cell.angle_gamma   90.00
#
_symmetry.space_group_name_H-M   'P 1'
#
loop_
_entity.id
_entity.type
_entity.pdbx_description
1 polymer ?
#
loop_
_entity_poly.entity_id
_entity_poly.type
_entity_poly.pdbx_seq_one_letter_code
_entity_poly.pdbx_strand_id
1 'polypeptide(L)'
;MNKVITILFFCLFAETGFSQNANPYSNTDKGQVYILWGWNRAYYTKSNISFKGDDYNFELAKVKAHDRPTAFSYHNYLKIDRITIPQTNFRMGYFIKKDLALTLGFDHMKYVMDQDQTVKMTGNIDRNGSYKGSYNGDKVLTEDFLTFEHTDGLNYINVEVEKYMKIYQSENNKFIVQGLAGGGIGFMMPRTDAKLLDYERNDEFHVAGFGVNSKIGLQLTFFKH
;
A
#
# COMPACT_ATOMS: atom_id res chain seq x y z
N MET A 1 -24.62 10.36 9.44
CA MET A 1 -24.76 8.90 9.60
C MET A 1 -23.48 8.27 9.06
N ASN A 2 -22.56 7.91 9.96
CA ASN A 2 -21.27 7.30 9.59
C ASN A 2 -21.50 5.83 9.25
N LYS A 3 -21.30 5.46 7.99
CA LYS A 3 -21.27 4.05 7.59
C LYS A 3 -19.87 3.51 7.88
N VAL A 4 -19.76 2.71 8.93
CA VAL A 4 -18.58 1.88 9.19
C VAL A 4 -18.59 0.77 8.15
N ILE A 5 -17.66 0.79 7.21
CA ILE A 5 -17.47 -0.27 6.23
C ILE A 5 -16.50 -1.27 6.86
N THR A 6 -17.04 -2.42 7.26
CA THR A 6 -16.26 -3.57 7.72
C THR A 6 -15.60 -4.21 6.50
N ILE A 7 -14.27 -4.12 6.41
CA ILE A 7 -13.49 -4.77 5.35
C ILE A 7 -13.13 -6.18 5.83
N LEU A 8 -13.72 -7.20 5.20
CA LEU A 8 -13.32 -8.59 5.39
C LEU A 8 -12.06 -8.87 4.55
N PHE A 9 -10.94 -9.15 5.23
CA PHE A 9 -9.72 -9.66 4.59
C PHE A 9 -9.81 -11.19 4.45
N PHE A 10 -9.85 -11.68 3.23
CA PHE A 10 -9.62 -13.10 2.93
C PHE A 10 -8.14 -13.30 2.63
N CYS A 11 -7.43 -14.00 3.53
CA CYS A 11 -6.06 -14.44 3.31
C CYS A 11 -6.06 -15.92 2.91
N LEU A 12 -5.54 -16.24 1.74
CA LEU A 12 -5.26 -17.62 1.33
C LEU A 12 -3.84 -17.98 1.75
N PHE A 13 -3.69 -18.96 2.63
CA PHE A 13 -2.40 -19.51 3.05
C PHE A 13 -2.14 -20.81 2.33
N ALA A 14 -0.99 -20.93 1.67
CA ALA A 14 -0.44 -22.20 1.23
C ALA A 14 0.66 -22.63 2.23
N GLU A 15 0.40 -23.67 3.00
CA GLU A 15 1.39 -24.26 3.89
C GLU A 15 2.04 -25.47 3.20
N THR A 16 3.35 -25.40 2.99
CA THR A 16 4.15 -26.58 2.66
C THR A 16 4.85 -27.05 3.94
N GLY A 17 4.22 -27.98 4.66
CA GLY A 17 4.77 -28.53 5.89
C GLY A 17 5.50 -29.85 5.67
N PHE A 18 6.81 -29.88 5.89
CA PHE A 18 7.52 -31.11 6.21
C PHE A 18 7.71 -31.16 7.73
N SER A 19 6.89 -31.93 8.44
CA SER A 19 7.16 -32.26 9.84
C SER A 19 6.60 -33.62 10.21
N GLN A 20 7.52 -34.51 10.57
CA GLN A 20 7.20 -35.72 11.33
C GLN A 20 7.53 -35.41 12.78
N ASN A 21 6.52 -35.15 13.62
CA ASN A 21 6.45 -35.46 15.05
C ASN A 21 5.17 -34.85 15.65
N ALA A 22 4.46 -35.67 16.42
CA ALA A 22 3.15 -35.36 17.00
C ALA A 22 3.23 -34.41 18.19
N ASN A 23 3.61 -33.15 17.95
CA ASN A 23 3.38 -32.07 18.89
C ASN A 23 2.06 -31.36 18.56
N PRO A 24 1.35 -30.78 19.54
CA PRO A 24 0.16 -30.01 19.23
C PRO A 24 0.50 -28.96 18.19
N TYR A 25 -0.17 -29.06 17.06
CA TYR A 25 0.12 -28.27 15.87
C TYR A 25 0.18 -26.77 16.17
N SER A 26 1.23 -26.15 15.73
CA SER A 26 1.37 -24.69 15.65
C SER A 26 1.74 -24.35 14.21
N ASN A 27 1.06 -23.39 13.63
CA ASN A 27 1.36 -22.85 12.32
C ASN A 27 2.34 -21.67 12.39
N THR A 28 2.95 -21.44 13.55
CA THR A 28 3.86 -20.34 13.85
C THR A 28 5.14 -20.80 14.54
N ASP A 29 5.50 -22.07 14.37
CA ASP A 29 6.73 -22.62 14.95
C ASP A 29 7.97 -22.15 14.19
N LYS A 30 9.10 -22.06 14.90
CA LYS A 30 10.39 -21.72 14.29
C LYS A 30 10.69 -22.62 13.10
N GLY A 31 11.14 -22.01 12.00
CA GLY A 31 11.51 -22.70 10.76
C GLY A 31 10.39 -22.79 9.73
N GLN A 32 9.17 -22.47 10.09
CA GLN A 32 8.06 -22.42 9.13
C GLN A 32 8.14 -21.20 8.23
N VAL A 33 7.66 -21.35 7.00
CA VAL A 33 7.52 -20.29 6.00
C VAL A 33 6.04 -20.12 5.70
N TYR A 34 5.61 -18.89 5.47
CA TYR A 34 4.29 -18.62 4.94
C TYR A 34 4.36 -17.67 3.72
N ILE A 35 3.39 -17.78 2.86
CA ILE A 35 3.14 -16.86 1.77
C ILE A 35 1.71 -16.34 1.91
N LEU A 36 1.56 -15.04 1.79
CA LEU A 36 0.25 -14.37 1.79
C LEU A 36 0.15 -13.52 0.53
N TRP A 37 -0.99 -13.62 -0.10
CA TRP A 37 -1.41 -12.72 -1.17
C TRP A 37 -2.83 -12.24 -0.89
N GLY A 38 -3.10 -10.98 -1.15
CA GLY A 38 -4.40 -10.37 -0.90
C GLY A 38 -4.60 -9.06 -1.64
N TRP A 39 -5.74 -8.44 -1.41
CA TRP A 39 -6.08 -7.13 -1.97
C TRP A 39 -6.16 -6.08 -0.88
N ASN A 40 -5.88 -4.82 -1.25
CA ASN A 40 -5.93 -3.70 -0.32
C ASN A 40 -6.84 -2.58 -0.80
N ARG A 41 -7.04 -1.62 0.11
CA ARG A 41 -7.61 -0.30 -0.13
C ARG A 41 -6.74 0.70 0.61
N ALA A 42 -6.56 1.88 0.01
CA ALA A 42 -5.72 2.92 0.56
C ALA A 42 -6.55 4.15 0.97
N TYR A 43 -6.11 4.80 2.03
CA TYR A 43 -6.61 6.09 2.47
C TYR A 43 -5.42 7.01 2.68
N TYR A 44 -5.49 8.22 2.13
CA TYR A 44 -4.39 9.16 2.16
C TYR A 44 -4.71 10.34 3.06
N THR A 45 -3.76 10.71 3.90
CA THR A 45 -3.80 12.00 4.59
C THR A 45 -3.37 13.10 3.61
N LYS A 46 -3.77 14.35 3.89
CA LYS A 46 -3.32 15.49 3.11
C LYS A 46 -1.81 15.62 3.19
N SER A 47 -1.17 15.88 2.04
CA SER A 47 0.27 15.97 1.90
C SER A 47 0.70 17.37 1.43
N ASN A 48 1.89 17.80 1.83
CA ASN A 48 2.57 18.88 1.16
C ASN A 48 3.42 18.30 0.03
N ILE A 49 3.36 18.90 -1.15
CA ILE A 49 4.07 18.45 -2.33
C ILE A 49 4.89 19.61 -2.87
N SER A 50 6.20 19.40 -2.98
CA SER A 50 7.13 20.41 -3.52
C SER A 50 7.55 20.01 -4.93
N PHE A 51 7.47 20.96 -5.84
CA PHE A 51 7.93 20.83 -7.22
C PHE A 51 9.12 21.76 -7.46
N LYS A 52 10.22 21.20 -7.97
CA LYS A 52 11.44 21.95 -8.25
C LYS A 52 12.02 21.50 -9.59
N GLY A 53 12.23 22.47 -10.47
CA GLY A 53 12.87 22.33 -11.77
C GLY A 53 13.68 23.59 -12.08
N ASP A 54 14.15 23.71 -13.32
CA ASP A 54 15.01 24.82 -13.75
C ASP A 54 14.26 26.16 -13.77
N ASP A 55 12.96 26.14 -14.09
CA ASP A 55 12.11 27.30 -14.27
C ASP A 55 10.85 27.29 -13.39
N TYR A 56 10.82 26.47 -12.35
CA TYR A 56 9.80 26.48 -11.30
C TYR A 56 10.37 26.00 -9.97
N ASN A 57 9.84 26.57 -8.89
CA ASN A 57 10.10 26.13 -7.53
C ASN A 57 8.92 26.55 -6.66
N PHE A 58 8.02 25.62 -6.35
CA PHE A 58 6.84 25.91 -5.56
C PHE A 58 6.41 24.71 -4.71
N GLU A 59 5.63 25.00 -3.68
CA GLU A 59 5.01 24.03 -2.77
C GLU A 59 3.50 24.17 -2.80
N LEU A 60 2.81 23.02 -2.80
CA LEU A 60 1.37 22.90 -2.65
C LEU A 60 1.09 22.29 -1.26
N ALA A 61 0.36 23.03 -0.41
CA ALA A 61 0.11 22.61 0.96
C ALA A 61 -1.24 21.90 1.09
N LYS A 62 -1.25 20.80 1.86
CA LYS A 62 -2.45 20.03 2.22
C LYS A 62 -3.24 19.50 1.03
N VAL A 63 -2.54 19.05 0.01
CA VAL A 63 -3.12 18.38 -1.17
C VAL A 63 -3.85 17.12 -0.75
N LYS A 64 -5.06 16.96 -1.26
CA LYS A 64 -5.89 15.76 -1.07
C LYS A 64 -5.66 14.79 -2.21
N ALA A 65 -5.75 13.52 -1.90
CA ALA A 65 -5.73 12.44 -2.87
C ALA A 65 -6.65 11.29 -2.43
N HIS A 66 -7.05 10.49 -3.38
CA HIS A 66 -7.91 9.33 -3.15
C HIS A 66 -7.33 8.06 -3.76
N ASP A 67 -7.86 6.95 -3.30
CA ASP A 67 -7.64 5.63 -3.86
C ASP A 67 -8.48 5.43 -5.13
N ARG A 68 -7.93 4.75 -6.15
CA ARG A 68 -8.66 4.37 -7.37
C ARG A 68 -8.75 2.84 -7.48
N PRO A 69 -9.59 2.20 -6.66
CA PRO A 69 -9.72 0.75 -6.70
C PRO A 69 -10.27 0.27 -8.04
N THR A 70 -9.71 -0.82 -8.55
CA THR A 70 -10.27 -1.53 -9.70
C THR A 70 -11.68 -2.02 -9.35
N ALA A 71 -12.64 -1.82 -10.24
CA ALA A 71 -14.01 -2.32 -10.03
C ALA A 71 -14.00 -3.84 -9.85
N PHE A 72 -14.75 -4.32 -8.85
CA PHE A 72 -14.82 -5.75 -8.56
C PHE A 72 -15.44 -6.52 -9.72
N SER A 73 -14.72 -7.51 -10.22
CA SER A 73 -15.22 -8.48 -11.17
C SER A 73 -14.41 -9.77 -11.07
N TYR A 74 -15.02 -10.91 -11.40
CA TYR A 74 -14.32 -12.18 -11.50
C TYR A 74 -13.08 -12.08 -12.41
N HIS A 75 -13.23 -11.37 -13.54
CA HIS A 75 -12.17 -11.20 -14.53
C HIS A 75 -10.95 -10.46 -13.99
N ASN A 76 -11.13 -9.46 -13.13
CA ASN A 76 -10.02 -8.66 -12.60
C ASN A 76 -9.41 -9.27 -11.33
N TYR A 77 -10.20 -9.98 -10.52
CA TYR A 77 -9.79 -10.40 -9.18
C TYR A 77 -9.43 -11.88 -9.06
N LEU A 78 -9.95 -12.73 -9.94
CA LEU A 78 -9.80 -14.19 -9.81
C LEU A 78 -9.12 -14.87 -11.00
N LYS A 79 -8.80 -14.15 -12.08
CA LYS A 79 -7.96 -14.68 -13.16
C LYS A 79 -6.49 -14.53 -12.82
N ILE A 80 -5.72 -15.63 -12.93
CA ILE A 80 -4.29 -15.70 -12.57
C ILE A 80 -3.43 -14.69 -13.36
N ASP A 81 -3.75 -14.47 -14.63
CA ASP A 81 -3.06 -13.51 -15.50
C ASP A 81 -3.39 -12.05 -15.22
N ARG A 82 -4.34 -11.77 -14.29
CA ARG A 82 -4.81 -10.43 -13.96
C ARG A 82 -4.82 -10.10 -12.47
N ILE A 83 -4.37 -11.00 -11.63
CA ILE A 83 -4.42 -10.82 -10.16
C ILE A 83 -3.59 -9.64 -9.65
N THR A 84 -2.69 -9.10 -10.46
CA THR A 84 -1.87 -7.91 -10.15
C THR A 84 -2.49 -6.59 -10.63
N ILE A 85 -3.58 -6.62 -11.41
CA ILE A 85 -4.28 -5.40 -11.86
C ILE A 85 -4.99 -4.68 -10.70
N PRO A 86 -5.72 -5.39 -9.80
CA PRO A 86 -6.19 -4.78 -8.56
C PRO A 86 -5.02 -4.48 -7.62
N GLN A 87 -5.26 -3.54 -6.70
CA GLN A 87 -4.31 -3.28 -5.63
C GLN A 87 -4.09 -4.54 -4.79
N THR A 88 -2.83 -4.91 -4.60
CA THR A 88 -2.45 -6.17 -3.97
C THR A 88 -1.43 -5.98 -2.86
N ASN A 89 -1.47 -6.92 -1.89
CA ASN A 89 -0.43 -7.12 -0.90
C ASN A 89 0.17 -8.51 -1.10
N PHE A 90 1.49 -8.58 -1.04
CA PHE A 90 2.22 -9.83 -1.00
C PHE A 90 3.12 -9.86 0.24
N ARG A 91 3.15 -11.00 0.92
CA ARG A 91 4.06 -11.24 2.04
C ARG A 91 4.67 -12.62 1.92
N MET A 92 5.96 -12.69 2.23
CA MET A 92 6.68 -13.94 2.44
C MET A 92 7.40 -13.87 3.77
N GLY A 93 6.99 -14.69 4.73
CA GLY A 93 7.49 -14.67 6.10
C GLY A 93 8.18 -15.97 6.49
N TYR A 94 9.18 -15.84 7.34
CA TYR A 94 9.90 -16.93 7.97
C TYR A 94 9.87 -16.79 9.49
N PHE A 95 9.41 -17.82 10.20
CA PHE A 95 9.37 -17.82 11.66
C PHE A 95 10.76 -18.06 12.24
N ILE A 96 11.40 -16.98 12.70
CA ILE A 96 12.73 -17.01 13.34
C ILE A 96 12.68 -17.57 14.77
N LYS A 97 11.53 -17.45 15.42
CA LYS A 97 11.17 -18.05 16.72
C LYS A 97 9.69 -18.41 16.68
N LYS A 98 9.24 -19.19 17.65
CA LYS A 98 7.81 -19.43 17.85
C LYS A 98 7.07 -18.09 17.94
N ASP A 99 6.01 -17.96 17.13
CA ASP A 99 5.15 -16.77 17.06
C ASP A 99 5.86 -15.46 16.69
N LEU A 100 7.07 -15.53 16.11
CA LEU A 100 7.83 -14.36 15.67
C LEU A 100 8.38 -14.60 14.26
N ALA A 101 7.92 -13.84 13.29
CA ALA A 101 8.35 -13.93 11.90
C ALA A 101 9.13 -12.69 11.46
N LEU A 102 10.07 -12.91 10.54
CA LEU A 102 10.68 -11.89 9.69
C LEU A 102 10.02 -12.02 8.31
N THR A 103 9.54 -10.90 7.75
CA THR A 103 8.69 -10.91 6.56
C THR A 103 9.20 -9.92 5.52
N LEU A 104 9.22 -10.36 4.26
CA LEU A 104 9.36 -9.49 3.10
C LEU A 104 7.97 -9.13 2.60
N GLY A 105 7.71 -7.85 2.38
CA GLY A 105 6.43 -7.32 1.95
C GLY A 105 6.52 -6.53 0.65
N PHE A 106 5.47 -6.63 -0.15
CA PHE A 106 5.23 -5.81 -1.32
C PHE A 106 3.77 -5.36 -1.31
N ASP A 107 3.54 -4.05 -1.28
CA ASP A 107 2.23 -3.44 -1.32
C ASP A 107 2.09 -2.61 -2.60
N HIS A 108 1.15 -3.00 -3.45
CA HIS A 108 0.76 -2.26 -4.63
C HIS A 108 -0.51 -1.47 -4.33
N MET A 109 -0.38 -0.16 -4.27
CA MET A 109 -1.46 0.79 -3.97
C MET A 109 -1.69 1.71 -5.18
N LYS A 110 -2.76 2.50 -5.15
CA LYS A 110 -3.06 3.52 -6.15
C LYS A 110 -3.32 4.84 -5.46
N TYR A 111 -2.75 5.91 -6.01
CA TYR A 111 -2.87 7.28 -5.51
C TYR A 111 -3.26 8.19 -6.65
N VAL A 112 -4.32 8.97 -6.48
CA VAL A 112 -4.76 9.97 -7.45
C VAL A 112 -4.99 11.28 -6.73
N MET A 113 -4.27 12.32 -7.14
CA MET A 113 -4.51 13.68 -6.66
C MET A 113 -5.90 14.15 -7.07
N ASP A 114 -6.66 14.71 -6.12
CA ASP A 114 -7.98 15.27 -6.42
C ASP A 114 -7.81 16.50 -7.33
N GLN A 115 -8.53 16.50 -8.45
CA GLN A 115 -8.59 17.65 -9.34
C GLN A 115 -9.53 18.73 -8.77
N ASP A 116 -9.40 19.96 -9.26
CA ASP A 116 -10.23 21.12 -8.92
C ASP A 116 -10.28 21.47 -7.43
N GLN A 117 -9.36 20.89 -6.64
CA GLN A 117 -9.19 21.30 -5.25
C GLN A 117 -8.47 22.63 -5.13
N THR A 118 -8.85 23.41 -4.13
CA THR A 118 -8.13 24.64 -3.77
C THR A 118 -7.12 24.32 -2.68
N VAL A 119 -5.86 24.70 -2.92
CA VAL A 119 -4.75 24.53 -1.98
C VAL A 119 -3.98 25.83 -1.83
N LYS A 120 -3.21 26.00 -0.76
CA LYS A 120 -2.22 27.07 -0.67
C LYS A 120 -1.01 26.71 -1.51
N MET A 121 -0.62 27.61 -2.39
CA MET A 121 0.59 27.52 -3.19
C MET A 121 1.54 28.65 -2.81
N THR A 122 2.82 28.31 -2.61
CA THR A 122 3.88 29.28 -2.36
C THR A 122 5.06 28.98 -3.26
N GLY A 123 5.69 30.00 -3.81
CA GLY A 123 6.86 29.87 -4.68
C GLY A 123 6.72 30.61 -6.01
N ASN A 124 7.53 30.21 -6.99
CA ASN A 124 7.62 30.87 -8.28
C ASN A 124 7.52 29.89 -9.45
N ILE A 125 6.97 30.39 -10.55
CA ILE A 125 7.03 29.76 -11.87
C ILE A 125 7.59 30.80 -12.83
N ASP A 126 8.81 30.58 -13.33
CA ASP A 126 9.52 31.48 -14.24
C ASP A 126 9.31 31.10 -15.72
N ARG A 127 8.75 29.90 -15.95
CA ARG A 127 8.42 29.42 -17.28
C ARG A 127 7.42 30.34 -17.98
N ASN A 128 7.72 30.69 -19.22
CA ASN A 128 6.82 31.51 -20.02
C ASN A 128 5.53 30.73 -20.31
N GLY A 129 4.39 31.35 -20.06
CA GLY A 129 3.07 30.75 -20.24
C GLY A 129 2.06 31.34 -19.27
N SER A 130 0.88 30.76 -19.25
CA SER A 130 -0.29 31.24 -18.48
C SER A 130 -0.08 31.21 -16.96
N TYR A 131 0.91 30.42 -16.49
CA TYR A 131 1.16 30.21 -15.07
C TYR A 131 2.43 30.91 -14.56
N LYS A 132 3.08 31.75 -15.39
CA LYS A 132 4.27 32.52 -14.94
C LYS A 132 3.91 33.48 -13.83
N GLY A 133 4.64 33.45 -12.74
CA GLY A 133 4.46 34.39 -11.63
C GLY A 133 4.92 33.88 -10.28
N SER A 134 4.79 34.75 -9.28
CA SER A 134 5.01 34.40 -7.86
C SER A 134 3.68 34.10 -7.18
N TYR A 135 3.67 33.07 -6.39
CA TYR A 135 2.50 32.59 -5.71
C TYR A 135 2.67 32.64 -4.19
N ASN A 136 1.67 33.16 -3.50
CA ASN A 136 1.56 33.14 -2.05
C ASN A 136 0.08 33.23 -1.66
N GLY A 137 -0.70 32.21 -2.01
CA GLY A 137 -2.14 32.22 -1.78
C GLY A 137 -2.84 30.97 -2.30
N ASP A 138 -4.13 31.08 -2.47
CA ASP A 138 -4.97 29.99 -2.92
C ASP A 138 -4.80 29.74 -4.42
N LYS A 139 -4.69 28.47 -4.79
CA LYS A 139 -4.59 27.98 -6.16
C LYS A 139 -5.53 26.80 -6.36
N VAL A 140 -6.32 26.85 -7.42
CA VAL A 140 -7.10 25.70 -7.89
C VAL A 140 -6.19 24.81 -8.75
N LEU A 141 -6.16 23.52 -8.44
CA LEU A 141 -5.38 22.51 -9.17
C LEU A 141 -6.21 21.97 -10.34
N THR A 142 -6.13 22.60 -11.47
CA THR A 142 -6.80 22.18 -12.72
C THR A 142 -5.93 21.20 -13.50
N GLU A 143 -6.52 20.40 -14.38
CA GLU A 143 -5.83 19.38 -15.19
C GLU A 143 -4.71 19.99 -16.08
N ASP A 144 -4.91 21.22 -16.55
CA ASP A 144 -3.91 21.94 -17.35
C ASP A 144 -2.76 22.50 -16.51
N PHE A 145 -2.96 22.68 -15.18
CA PHE A 145 -1.91 23.06 -14.25
C PHE A 145 -1.10 21.86 -13.76
N LEU A 146 -1.78 20.82 -13.25
CA LEU A 146 -1.12 19.65 -12.66
C LEU A 146 -2.05 18.45 -12.65
N THR A 147 -1.64 17.34 -13.27
CA THR A 147 -2.12 16.00 -12.94
C THR A 147 -1.02 15.23 -12.24
N PHE A 148 -1.37 14.47 -11.20
CA PHE A 148 -0.38 13.70 -10.44
C PHE A 148 -1.01 12.44 -9.88
N GLU A 149 -0.55 11.29 -10.39
CA GLU A 149 -1.08 10.01 -9.95
C GLU A 149 -0.01 8.89 -9.96
N HIS A 150 -0.30 7.83 -9.21
CA HIS A 150 0.47 6.58 -9.18
C HIS A 150 -0.50 5.39 -9.33
N THR A 151 -1.22 5.34 -10.45
CA THR A 151 -2.26 4.31 -10.66
C THR A 151 -1.71 3.01 -11.18
N ASP A 152 -0.55 3.04 -11.83
CA ASP A 152 0.19 1.86 -12.31
C ASP A 152 1.22 1.35 -11.28
N GLY A 153 1.20 1.91 -10.09
CA GLY A 153 1.97 1.42 -8.96
C GLY A 153 2.45 2.49 -7.99
N LEU A 154 1.78 2.66 -6.87
CA LEU A 154 2.37 3.18 -5.65
C LEU A 154 2.90 1.98 -4.87
N ASN A 155 4.10 1.51 -5.22
CA ASN A 155 4.66 0.30 -4.64
C ASN A 155 5.44 0.62 -3.37
N TYR A 156 5.20 -0.15 -2.30
CA TYR A 156 5.96 -0.12 -1.07
C TYR A 156 6.60 -1.48 -0.82
N ILE A 157 7.93 -1.52 -0.84
CA ILE A 157 8.73 -2.73 -0.62
C ILE A 157 9.33 -2.63 0.78
N ASN A 158 9.08 -3.64 1.61
CA ASN A 158 9.37 -3.55 3.03
C ASN A 158 9.89 -4.84 3.65
N VAL A 159 10.53 -4.69 4.80
CA VAL A 159 10.89 -5.78 5.71
C VAL A 159 10.19 -5.52 7.03
N GLU A 160 9.52 -6.53 7.57
CA GLU A 160 8.69 -6.43 8.76
C GLU A 160 9.06 -7.49 9.78
N VAL A 161 8.87 -7.18 11.05
CA VAL A 161 8.84 -8.14 12.14
C VAL A 161 7.40 -8.30 12.59
N GLU A 162 6.93 -9.52 12.67
CA GLU A 162 5.55 -9.87 13.02
C GLU A 162 5.51 -10.75 14.26
N LYS A 163 4.65 -10.38 15.20
CA LYS A 163 4.34 -11.18 16.38
C LYS A 163 2.92 -11.72 16.29
N TYR A 164 2.81 -13.03 16.47
CA TYR A 164 1.54 -13.75 16.51
C TYR A 164 1.17 -14.07 17.95
N MET A 165 -0.14 -14.05 18.24
CA MET A 165 -0.69 -14.35 19.57
C MET A 165 -1.93 -15.22 19.39
N LYS A 166 -1.89 -16.45 19.90
CA LYS A 166 -3.03 -17.33 19.85
C LYS A 166 -4.18 -16.78 20.73
N ILE A 167 -5.35 -16.56 20.11
CA ILE A 167 -6.55 -16.08 20.78
C ILE A 167 -7.47 -17.25 21.10
N TYR A 168 -7.66 -18.15 20.14
CA TYR A 168 -8.55 -19.29 20.26
C TYR A 168 -8.02 -20.48 19.46
N GLN A 169 -8.30 -21.68 19.95
CA GLN A 169 -8.05 -22.95 19.26
C GLN A 169 -9.16 -23.93 19.61
N SER A 170 -9.78 -24.52 18.60
CA SER A 170 -10.82 -25.54 18.81
C SER A 170 -10.22 -26.83 19.41
N GLU A 171 -11.02 -27.58 20.17
CA GLU A 171 -10.57 -28.82 20.82
C GLU A 171 -9.99 -29.85 19.85
N ASN A 172 -10.54 -29.92 18.64
CA ASN A 172 -10.05 -30.81 17.58
C ASN A 172 -8.89 -30.21 16.76
N ASN A 173 -8.36 -29.04 17.14
CA ASN A 173 -7.28 -28.31 16.47
C ASN A 173 -7.53 -27.94 14.98
N LYS A 174 -8.77 -28.03 14.50
CA LYS A 174 -9.11 -27.74 13.09
C LYS A 174 -9.36 -26.28 12.80
N PHE A 175 -9.52 -25.45 13.85
CA PHE A 175 -9.75 -24.04 13.73
C PHE A 175 -8.92 -23.28 14.77
N ILE A 176 -8.11 -22.33 14.32
CA ILE A 176 -7.25 -21.49 15.16
C ILE A 176 -7.49 -20.03 14.79
N VAL A 177 -7.61 -19.18 15.81
CA VAL A 177 -7.63 -17.70 15.67
C VAL A 177 -6.40 -17.15 16.34
N GLN A 178 -5.64 -16.37 15.60
CA GLN A 178 -4.46 -15.68 16.10
C GLN A 178 -4.56 -14.18 15.84
N GLY A 179 -4.15 -13.38 16.82
CA GLY A 179 -3.86 -11.96 16.63
C GLY A 179 -2.47 -11.81 16.01
N LEU A 180 -2.32 -10.80 15.16
CA LEU A 180 -1.07 -10.42 14.54
C LEU A 180 -0.81 -8.94 14.83
N ALA A 181 0.40 -8.62 15.27
CA ALA A 181 0.92 -7.26 15.33
C ALA A 181 2.31 -7.24 14.71
N GLY A 182 2.63 -6.21 13.95
CA GLY A 182 3.92 -6.10 13.30
C GLY A 182 4.27 -4.68 12.92
N GLY A 183 5.51 -4.50 12.50
CA GLY A 183 6.01 -3.25 11.97
C GLY A 183 7.32 -3.44 11.23
N GLY A 184 7.65 -2.47 10.40
CA GLY A 184 8.81 -2.56 9.54
C GLY A 184 9.23 -1.26 8.92
N ILE A 185 10.20 -1.39 8.05
CA ILE A 185 10.74 -0.29 7.23
C ILE A 185 10.78 -0.72 5.77
N GLY A 186 10.70 0.23 4.89
CA GLY A 186 10.74 -0.03 3.46
C GLY A 186 10.98 1.21 2.64
N PHE A 187 10.93 1.06 1.34
CA PHE A 187 11.06 2.16 0.40
C PHE A 187 9.90 2.19 -0.59
N MET A 188 9.59 3.39 -1.04
CA MET A 188 8.56 3.64 -2.04
C MET A 188 9.19 3.62 -3.43
N MET A 189 8.59 2.86 -4.34
CA MET A 189 8.97 2.79 -5.75
C MET A 189 7.73 3.00 -6.63
N PRO A 190 7.21 4.24 -6.70
CA PRO A 190 6.06 4.54 -7.52
C PRO A 190 6.42 4.57 -9.01
N ARG A 191 5.44 4.25 -9.85
CA ARG A 191 5.36 4.72 -11.20
C ARG A 191 4.57 6.01 -11.20
N THR A 192 5.27 7.12 -11.37
CA THR A 192 4.66 8.45 -11.32
C THR A 192 4.18 8.86 -12.68
N ASP A 193 2.89 9.01 -12.82
CA ASP A 193 2.25 9.66 -13.95
C ASP A 193 1.93 11.10 -13.56
N ALA A 194 2.67 12.03 -14.13
CA ALA A 194 2.53 13.45 -13.83
C ALA A 194 2.63 14.30 -15.10
N LYS A 195 1.73 15.25 -15.20
CA LYS A 195 1.79 16.34 -16.17
C LYS A 195 1.78 17.65 -15.39
N LEU A 196 2.86 18.41 -15.48
CA LEU A 196 3.00 19.68 -14.83
C LEU A 196 3.05 20.78 -15.89
N LEU A 197 2.12 21.73 -15.82
CA LEU A 197 2.02 22.83 -16.79
C LEU A 197 1.97 22.28 -18.23
N ASP A 198 2.82 22.78 -19.09
CA ASP A 198 3.00 22.38 -20.50
C ASP A 198 4.22 21.47 -20.73
N TYR A 199 4.81 20.90 -19.65
CA TYR A 199 5.84 19.88 -19.78
C TYR A 199 5.28 18.57 -20.35
N GLU A 200 6.16 17.79 -20.96
CA GLU A 200 5.84 16.44 -21.36
C GLU A 200 5.44 15.60 -20.15
N ARG A 201 4.49 14.70 -20.35
CA ARG A 201 4.02 13.80 -19.32
C ARG A 201 5.15 12.84 -18.89
N ASN A 202 5.44 12.82 -17.61
CA ASN A 202 6.31 11.79 -17.03
C ASN A 202 5.50 10.56 -16.67
N ASP A 203 5.99 9.37 -16.96
CA ASP A 203 5.35 8.09 -16.62
C ASP A 203 6.42 7.01 -16.40
N GLU A 204 7.20 7.13 -15.31
CA GLU A 204 8.36 6.28 -15.03
C GLU A 204 8.40 5.81 -13.58
N PHE A 205 9.05 4.64 -13.36
CA PHE A 205 9.37 4.15 -12.02
C PHE A 205 10.60 4.87 -11.44
N HIS A 206 10.54 5.21 -10.17
CA HIS A 206 11.69 5.76 -9.44
C HIS A 206 11.59 5.44 -7.94
N VAL A 207 12.71 5.45 -7.25
CA VAL A 207 12.72 5.38 -5.79
C VAL A 207 12.39 6.76 -5.23
N ALA A 208 11.22 6.87 -4.58
CA ALA A 208 10.69 8.15 -4.10
C ALA A 208 10.99 8.46 -2.63
N GLY A 209 11.45 7.48 -1.87
CA GLY A 209 11.77 7.69 -0.45
C GLY A 209 11.62 6.44 0.39
N PHE A 210 11.74 6.64 1.71
CA PHE A 210 11.64 5.58 2.71
C PHE A 210 10.39 5.76 3.56
N GLY A 211 9.89 4.67 4.12
CA GLY A 211 8.74 4.67 5.01
C GLY A 211 8.90 3.70 6.16
N VAL A 212 8.10 3.94 7.19
CA VAL A 212 7.89 3.01 8.29
C VAL A 212 6.44 2.56 8.28
N ASN A 213 6.18 1.34 8.69
CA ASN A 213 4.83 0.80 8.75
C ASN A 213 4.58 0.09 10.08
N SER A 214 3.31 0.05 10.46
CA SER A 214 2.81 -0.82 11.52
C SER A 214 1.53 -1.48 11.06
N LYS A 215 1.27 -2.68 11.56
CA LYS A 215 0.04 -3.42 11.24
C LYS A 215 -0.49 -4.17 12.44
N ILE A 216 -1.79 -4.36 12.44
CA ILE A 216 -2.51 -5.28 13.30
C ILE A 216 -3.46 -6.10 12.43
N GLY A 217 -3.76 -7.33 12.82
CA GLY A 217 -4.64 -8.20 12.04
C GLY A 217 -5.10 -9.41 12.82
N LEU A 218 -5.97 -10.18 12.17
CA LEU A 218 -6.42 -11.49 12.63
C LEU A 218 -6.09 -12.52 11.56
N GLN A 219 -5.54 -13.63 11.98
CA GLN A 219 -5.31 -14.81 11.18
C GLN A 219 -6.29 -15.91 11.60
N LEU A 220 -7.01 -16.44 10.64
CA LEU A 220 -7.89 -17.58 10.81
C LEU A 220 -7.28 -18.77 10.07
N THR A 221 -7.01 -19.85 10.79
CA THR A 221 -6.49 -21.08 10.20
C THR A 221 -7.58 -22.15 10.23
N PHE A 222 -7.85 -22.75 9.08
CA PHE A 222 -8.85 -23.79 8.89
C PHE A 222 -8.19 -25.07 8.36
N PHE A 223 -8.79 -26.23 8.67
CA PHE A 223 -8.45 -27.50 8.05
C PHE A 223 -6.99 -27.92 8.22
N LYS A 224 -6.64 -28.26 9.45
CA LYS A 224 -5.42 -29.00 9.67
C LYS A 224 -5.51 -30.38 9.05
N HIS A 225 -4.57 -30.74 8.20
CA HIS A 225 -4.28 -32.10 7.75
C HIS A 225 -2.96 -32.59 8.33
#